data_194ba968b399350c41d78b4234903830
#
_entry.id   194ba968b399350c41d78b4234903830
#
_cell.length_a   1.000
_cell.length_b   1.000
_cell.length_c   1.000
_cell.angle_alpha   90.00
_cell.angle_beta   90.00
_cell.angle_gamma   90.00
#
_symmetry.space_group_name_H-M   'P 1'
#
loop_
_entity.id
_entity.type
_entity.pdbx_description
1 polymer ?
#
loop_
_entity_poly.entity_id
_entity_poly.type
_entity_poly.pdbx_seq_one_letter_code
_entity_poly.pdbx_strand_id
1 'polypeptide(L)'
;MDEAGRDKLWKNYISTRSAEYRDELIVEYAQLVKLVAGRLNMYLGYNVEYDDLVGYGIFGLIDAIDKFDYGKNVKFETYASLRIRGAILDQIRKMDWIPTVSYTHLRAHETGAY
;
A
#
# COMPACT_ATOMS: atom_id res chain seq x y z
N MET A 1 -8.83 12.14 14.24
CA MET A 1 -10.24 11.68 14.21
C MET A 1 -10.37 10.50 15.15
N ASP A 2 -11.41 10.49 15.94
CA ASP A 2 -11.58 9.39 16.88
C ASP A 2 -12.31 8.22 16.24
N GLU A 3 -12.51 7.15 17.00
CA GLU A 3 -13.10 5.94 16.47
C GLU A 3 -14.52 6.16 15.98
N ALA A 4 -15.30 6.96 16.70
CA ALA A 4 -16.68 7.23 16.30
C ALA A 4 -16.71 8.00 14.99
N GLY A 5 -15.79 8.94 14.83
CA GLY A 5 -15.70 9.71 13.58
C GLY A 5 -15.30 8.84 12.40
N ARG A 6 -14.35 7.92 12.62
CA ARG A 6 -13.95 6.99 11.57
C ARG A 6 -15.10 6.07 11.17
N ASP A 7 -15.85 5.59 12.15
CA ASP A 7 -16.98 4.72 11.86
C ASP A 7 -18.02 5.44 11.01
N LYS A 8 -18.30 6.69 11.36
CA LYS A 8 -19.24 7.49 10.58
C LYS A 8 -18.73 7.71 9.16
N LEU A 9 -17.44 7.98 9.02
CA LEU A 9 -16.84 8.20 7.71
C LEU A 9 -16.95 6.94 6.85
N TRP A 10 -16.68 5.79 7.44
CA TRP A 10 -16.80 4.51 6.73
C TRP A 10 -18.23 4.27 6.27
N LYS A 11 -19.20 4.54 7.15
CA LYS A 11 -20.60 4.32 6.80
C LYS A 11 -21.03 5.25 5.68
N ASN A 12 -20.58 6.50 5.71
CA ASN A 12 -20.87 7.44 4.64
C ASN A 12 -20.26 6.99 3.32
N TYR A 13 -19.03 6.50 3.37
CA TYR A 13 -18.38 6.03 2.15
C TYR A 13 -19.08 4.79 1.59
N ILE A 14 -19.42 3.84 2.44
CA ILE A 14 -20.04 2.59 1.99
C ILE A 14 -21.39 2.88 1.33
N SER A 15 -22.16 3.81 1.90
CA SER A 15 -23.49 4.09 1.37
C SER A 15 -23.47 4.89 0.08
N THR A 16 -22.42 5.70 -0.15
CA THR A 16 -22.38 6.57 -1.32
C THR A 16 -21.32 6.20 -2.33
N ARG A 17 -20.22 5.57 -1.87
CA ARG A 17 -19.03 5.30 -2.66
C ARG A 17 -18.49 6.55 -3.33
N SER A 18 -18.70 7.70 -2.70
CA SER A 18 -18.29 8.97 -3.27
C SER A 18 -16.78 9.15 -3.15
N ALA A 19 -16.19 9.78 -4.16
CA ALA A 19 -14.75 10.05 -4.13
C ALA A 19 -14.38 10.96 -2.99
N GLU A 20 -15.28 11.82 -2.59
CA GLU A 20 -15.03 12.75 -1.49
C GLU A 20 -14.77 12.01 -0.18
N TYR A 21 -15.64 11.05 0.15
CA TYR A 21 -15.46 10.26 1.37
C TYR A 21 -14.26 9.33 1.24
N ARG A 22 -14.01 8.81 0.04
CA ARG A 22 -12.83 7.99 -0.18
C ARG A 22 -11.55 8.78 0.10
N ASP A 23 -11.51 10.03 -0.35
CA ASP A 23 -10.34 10.86 -0.14
C ASP A 23 -10.12 11.15 1.34
N GLU A 24 -11.20 11.34 2.09
CA GLU A 24 -11.08 11.52 3.53
C GLU A 24 -10.53 10.28 4.21
N LEU A 25 -10.94 9.10 3.76
CA LEU A 25 -10.40 7.86 4.30
C LEU A 25 -8.92 7.72 3.96
N ILE A 26 -8.52 8.11 2.76
CA ILE A 26 -7.11 8.07 2.38
C ILE A 26 -6.28 8.93 3.32
N VAL A 27 -6.76 10.14 3.58
CA VAL A 27 -6.05 11.05 4.49
C VAL A 27 -6.00 10.47 5.90
N GLU A 28 -7.09 9.87 6.35
CA GLU A 28 -7.16 9.31 7.69
C GLU A 28 -6.13 8.20 7.88
N TYR A 29 -5.90 7.40 6.86
CA TYR A 29 -5.00 6.25 6.97
C TYR A 29 -3.63 6.47 6.31
N ALA A 30 -3.33 7.70 5.92
CA ALA A 30 -2.05 7.99 5.26
C ALA A 30 -0.85 7.65 6.14
N GLN A 31 -0.99 7.81 7.46
CA GLN A 31 0.10 7.47 8.37
C GLN A 31 0.44 5.99 8.32
N LEU A 32 -0.56 5.16 8.10
CA LEU A 32 -0.34 3.74 7.97
C LEU A 32 0.55 3.41 6.77
N VAL A 33 0.31 4.11 5.66
CA VAL A 33 1.14 3.95 4.47
C VAL A 33 2.58 4.32 4.78
N LYS A 34 2.77 5.44 5.48
CA LYS A 34 4.12 5.90 5.84
C LYS A 34 4.83 4.90 6.74
N LEU A 35 4.09 4.30 7.67
CA LEU A 35 4.66 3.32 8.57
C LEU A 35 5.14 2.09 7.80
N VAL A 36 4.30 1.56 6.92
CA VAL A 36 4.65 0.38 6.14
C VAL A 36 5.80 0.68 5.20
N ALA A 37 5.74 1.84 4.52
CA ALA A 37 6.80 2.24 3.61
C ALA A 37 8.12 2.42 4.35
N GLY A 38 8.08 2.98 5.55
CA GLY A 38 9.29 3.16 6.34
C GLY A 38 9.94 1.85 6.72
N ARG A 39 9.13 0.87 7.11
CA ARG A 39 9.65 -0.45 7.45
C ARG A 39 10.29 -1.13 6.25
N LEU A 40 9.64 -1.05 5.11
CA LEU A 40 10.20 -1.63 3.90
C LEU A 40 11.45 -0.91 3.43
N ASN A 41 11.49 0.40 3.63
CA ASN A 41 12.67 1.17 3.26
C ASN A 41 13.89 0.72 4.05
N MET A 42 13.71 0.46 5.35
CA MET A 42 14.79 -0.07 6.16
C MET A 42 15.27 -1.42 5.66
N TYR A 43 14.35 -2.21 5.15
CA TYR A 43 14.64 -3.55 4.67
C TYR A 43 15.32 -3.53 3.30
N LEU A 44 14.84 -2.66 2.40
CA LEU A 44 15.31 -2.60 1.03
C LEU A 44 16.55 -1.72 0.87
N GLY A 45 16.80 -0.85 1.85
CA GLY A 45 17.97 -0.02 1.80
C GLY A 45 17.79 1.20 0.92
N TYR A 46 18.90 1.87 0.65
CA TYR A 46 18.88 3.14 -0.03
C TYR A 46 18.75 3.05 -1.54
N ASN A 47 18.57 1.85 -2.07
CA ASN A 47 18.35 1.71 -3.50
C ASN A 47 16.96 2.11 -3.94
N VAL A 48 16.05 2.28 -2.99
CA VAL A 48 14.68 2.68 -3.29
C VAL A 48 14.35 3.88 -2.42
N GLU A 49 13.80 4.91 -3.05
CA GLU A 49 13.45 6.13 -2.34
C GLU A 49 12.22 5.93 -1.49
N TYR A 50 12.26 6.43 -0.25
CA TYR A 50 11.13 6.34 0.65
C TYR A 50 9.86 6.95 0.04
N ASP A 51 10.00 8.12 -0.59
CA ASP A 51 8.85 8.81 -1.17
C ASP A 51 8.19 7.97 -2.26
N ASP A 52 8.98 7.24 -3.03
CA ASP A 52 8.43 6.35 -4.05
C ASP A 52 7.64 5.22 -3.39
N LEU A 53 8.17 4.67 -2.28
CA LEU A 53 7.47 3.61 -1.58
C LEU A 53 6.13 4.09 -1.04
N VAL A 54 6.10 5.32 -0.51
CA VAL A 54 4.84 5.90 -0.04
C VAL A 54 3.85 6.01 -1.20
N GLY A 55 4.31 6.48 -2.36
CA GLY A 55 3.45 6.59 -3.52
C GLY A 55 2.85 5.25 -3.93
N TYR A 56 3.69 4.22 -3.99
CA TYR A 56 3.19 2.88 -4.33
C TYR A 56 2.22 2.37 -3.28
N GLY A 57 2.50 2.69 -2.00
CA GLY A 57 1.64 2.24 -0.91
C GLY A 57 0.27 2.90 -0.93
N ILE A 58 0.18 4.13 -1.41
CA ILE A 58 -1.10 4.82 -1.51
C ILE A 58 -2.05 4.04 -2.44
N PHE A 59 -1.53 3.49 -3.53
CA PHE A 59 -2.36 2.67 -4.42
C PHE A 59 -2.89 1.45 -3.68
N GLY A 60 -2.06 0.84 -2.84
CA GLY A 60 -2.51 -0.28 -2.02
C GLY A 60 -3.58 0.12 -1.02
N LEU A 61 -3.45 1.31 -0.45
CA LEU A 61 -4.44 1.84 0.49
C LEU A 61 -5.77 2.08 -0.22
N ILE A 62 -5.74 2.68 -1.40
CA ILE A 62 -6.96 2.94 -2.17
C ILE A 62 -7.66 1.62 -2.49
N ASP A 63 -6.90 0.63 -2.92
CA ASP A 63 -7.45 -0.68 -3.20
C ASP A 63 -8.06 -1.31 -1.95
N ALA A 64 -7.41 -1.16 -0.81
CA ALA A 64 -7.93 -1.69 0.44
C ALA A 64 -9.23 -1.03 0.84
N ILE A 65 -9.31 0.30 0.69
CA ILE A 65 -10.54 1.03 1.03
C ILE A 65 -11.68 0.55 0.14
N ASP A 66 -11.40 0.36 -1.13
CA ASP A 66 -12.43 -0.05 -2.08
C ASP A 66 -12.95 -1.46 -1.78
N LYS A 67 -12.08 -2.35 -1.38
CA LYS A 67 -12.43 -3.76 -1.25
C LYS A 67 -12.73 -4.22 0.17
N PHE A 68 -12.50 -3.36 1.16
CA PHE A 68 -12.70 -3.76 2.53
C PHE A 68 -14.17 -4.02 2.83
N ASP A 69 -14.44 -5.11 3.50
CA ASP A 69 -15.81 -5.44 3.93
C ASP A 69 -15.97 -4.95 5.37
N TYR A 70 -16.45 -3.73 5.51
CA TYR A 70 -16.65 -3.12 6.80
C TYR A 70 -17.78 -3.87 7.51
N GLY A 71 -17.59 -4.25 8.72
CA GLY A 71 -18.59 -5.01 9.44
C GLY A 71 -18.15 -6.42 9.73
N LYS A 72 -17.07 -6.88 9.09
CA LYS A 72 -16.49 -8.14 9.47
C LYS A 72 -15.55 -7.94 10.64
N ASN A 73 -15.21 -9.04 11.28
CA ASN A 73 -14.39 -9.02 12.49
C ASN A 73 -12.91 -8.89 12.18
N VAL A 74 -12.57 -8.02 11.27
CA VAL A 74 -11.18 -7.76 10.89
C VAL A 74 -10.96 -6.27 10.92
N LYS A 75 -9.91 -5.84 11.57
CA LYS A 75 -9.59 -4.42 11.59
C LYS A 75 -9.09 -3.99 10.23
N PHE A 76 -9.57 -2.83 9.79
CA PHE A 76 -9.14 -2.30 8.51
C PHE A 76 -7.62 -2.13 8.46
N GLU A 77 -7.01 -1.67 9.54
CA GLU A 77 -5.57 -1.42 9.56
C GLU A 77 -4.77 -2.69 9.26
N THR A 78 -5.23 -3.82 9.78
CA THR A 78 -4.56 -5.09 9.51
C THR A 78 -4.67 -5.47 8.05
N TYR A 79 -5.87 -5.38 7.51
CA TYR A 79 -6.12 -5.70 6.12
C TYR A 79 -5.34 -4.75 5.20
N ALA A 80 -5.41 -3.45 5.50
CA ALA A 80 -4.77 -2.45 4.66
C ALA A 80 -3.25 -2.56 4.68
N SER A 81 -2.67 -2.88 5.84
CA SER A 81 -1.22 -3.04 5.93
C SER A 81 -0.71 -4.09 4.94
N LEU A 82 -1.43 -5.20 4.82
CA LEU A 82 -1.05 -6.25 3.90
C LEU A 82 -1.19 -5.79 2.45
N ARG A 83 -2.26 -5.06 2.15
CA ARG A 83 -2.48 -4.57 0.79
C ARG A 83 -1.45 -3.51 0.42
N ILE A 84 -1.12 -2.63 1.36
CA ILE A 84 -0.12 -1.59 1.13
C ILE A 84 1.24 -2.23 0.86
N ARG A 85 1.62 -3.17 1.72
CA ARG A 85 2.88 -3.86 1.56
C ARG A 85 2.95 -4.60 0.23
N GLY A 86 1.88 -5.28 -0.11
CA GLY A 86 1.82 -6.01 -1.37
C GLY A 86 1.95 -5.10 -2.58
N ALA A 87 1.31 -3.93 -2.54
CA ALA A 87 1.38 -3.00 -3.64
C ALA A 87 2.79 -2.46 -3.83
N ILE A 88 3.47 -2.15 -2.72
CA ILE A 88 4.84 -1.66 -2.78
C ILE A 88 5.76 -2.72 -3.38
N LEU A 89 5.69 -3.93 -2.85
CA LEU A 89 6.56 -5.01 -3.32
C LEU A 89 6.28 -5.39 -4.77
N ASP A 90 5.02 -5.36 -5.15
CA ASP A 90 4.63 -5.67 -6.51
C ASP A 90 5.22 -4.65 -7.49
N GLN A 91 5.18 -3.38 -7.11
CA GLN A 91 5.73 -2.34 -7.96
C GLN A 91 7.25 -2.45 -8.08
N ILE A 92 7.91 -2.79 -6.99
CA ILE A 92 9.35 -2.98 -7.02
C ILE A 92 9.73 -4.12 -7.96
N ARG A 93 8.98 -5.20 -7.95
CA ARG A 93 9.22 -6.31 -8.86
C ARG A 93 9.02 -5.90 -10.31
N LYS A 94 8.01 -5.08 -10.57
CA LYS A 94 7.74 -4.62 -11.93
C LYS A 94 8.85 -3.74 -12.46
N MET A 95 9.55 -3.05 -11.59
CA MET A 95 10.67 -2.21 -11.98
C MET A 95 11.95 -3.00 -12.13
N ASP A 96 11.86 -4.32 -11.95
CA ASP A 96 13.05 -5.14 -12.06
C ASP A 96 14.12 -4.72 -11.09
N TRP A 97 13.70 -4.16 -9.97
CA TRP A 97 14.66 -3.76 -8.98
C TRP A 97 15.05 -4.99 -8.20
N ILE A 98 16.11 -5.63 -8.59
CA ILE A 98 16.58 -6.74 -7.85
C ILE A 98 17.97 -6.46 -7.52
N PRO A 99 18.33 -6.64 -6.35
CA PRO A 99 19.71 -6.50 -6.01
C PRO A 99 20.38 -7.45 -6.87
N THR A 100 20.97 -7.09 -7.72
CA THR A 100 21.44 -7.89 -8.57
C THR A 100 22.41 -8.58 -8.36
N VAL A 101 22.30 -9.32 -8.37
CA VAL A 101 23.12 -10.12 -8.18
C VAL A 101 23.32 -10.58 -9.35
N SER A 102 23.31 -10.62 -9.82
CA SER A 102 23.42 -10.99 -10.82
C SER A 102 22.89 -10.54 -11.86
N TYR A 103 22.74 -10.14 -12.22
CA TYR A 103 22.22 -9.75 -13.16
C TYR A 103 22.87 -9.65 -14.16
N THR A 104 23.42 -9.87 -14.25
CA THR A 104 23.87 -9.78 -15.08
C THR A 104 23.62 -10.45 -16.03
N HIS A 105 23.51 -11.04 -16.01
CA HIS A 105 23.20 -11.53 -16.76
C HIS A 105 22.30 -11.82 -17.15
N LEU A 106 21.78 -11.47 -16.96
CA LEU A 106 20.91 -11.57 -17.03
C LEU A 106 20.30 -11.49 -17.81
N ARG A 107 20.38 -11.45 -18.13
CA ARG A 107 19.63 -11.14 -18.45
C ARG A 107 19.17 -11.69 -19.10
N ALA A 108 19.17 -11.95 -19.18
CA ALA A 108 18.70 -12.23 -19.21
C ALA A 108 18.05 -12.78 -19.46
N HIS A 109 17.57 -12.76 -19.30
CA HIS A 109 16.95 -12.97 -18.94
C HIS A 109 16.31 -13.31 -19.00
N GLU A 110 16.21 -13.59 -19.20
CA GLU A 110 15.81 -13.75 -18.81
C GLU A 110 15.33 -13.75 -18.46
N THR A 111 15.11 -13.93 -18.35
CA THR A 111 14.74 -13.87 -17.67
C THR A 111 14.10 -13.66 -17.14
N GLY A 112 13.83 -13.43 -17.03
CA GLY A 112 13.24 -12.82 -16.18
C GLY A 112 12.58 -13.31 -15.31
N ALA A 113 12.62 -13.71 -15.07
CA ALA A 113 11.91 -14.19 -14.34
C ALA A 113 12.13 -14.03 -13.21
N TYR A 114 11.90 -13.90 -12.87
CA TYR A 114 12.02 -13.91 -11.68
C TYR A 114 11.03 -13.43 -11.05
#